data_99cba6a21c6950bfe715458ab285b4d6
#
_entry.id   99cba6a21c6950bfe715458ab285b4d6
#
_cell.length_a   1.000
_cell.length_b   1.000
_cell.length_c   1.000
_cell.angle_alpha   90.00
_cell.angle_beta   90.00
_cell.angle_gamma   90.00
#
_symmetry.space_group_name_H-M   'P 1'
#
loop_
_entity.id
_entity.type
_entity.pdbx_description
1 polymer ?
#
loop_
_entity_poly.entity_id
_entity_poly.type
_entity_poly.pdbx_seq_one_letter_code
_entity_poly.pdbx_strand_id
1 'polypeptide(L)' 'MVKIRLRRMGAKKQPFYRIVVADARSPRDGKFIDQIGTYDPKADPSIINIDAEKAKKWLGNGAQPTDTVKKLFKIAGITE' A
#
# COMPACT_ATOMS: atom_id res chain seq x y z
N MET A 1 16.00 -2.03 -4.80
CA MET A 1 15.01 -2.73 -3.96
C MET A 1 13.64 -2.12 -4.20
N VAL A 2 12.66 -2.96 -4.37
CA VAL A 2 11.27 -2.53 -4.58
C VAL A 2 10.52 -2.64 -3.26
N LYS A 3 9.76 -1.59 -2.91
CA LYS A 3 8.97 -1.56 -1.68
C LYS A 3 7.49 -1.36 -1.96
N ILE A 4 6.66 -1.92 -1.08
CA ILE A 4 5.23 -1.66 -1.07
C ILE A 4 4.98 -0.71 0.09
N ARG A 5 4.47 0.48 -0.22
CA ARG A 5 4.33 1.54 0.76
C ARG A 5 3.06 2.36 0.53
N LEU A 6 2.68 3.15 1.53
CA LEU A 6 1.54 4.06 1.44
C LEU A 6 1.97 5.38 0.81
N ARG A 7 1.13 5.89 -0.09
CA ARG A 7 1.26 7.23 -0.64
C ARG A 7 0.05 8.04 -0.19
N ARG A 8 0.30 9.15 0.51
CA ARG A 8 -0.78 9.99 0.99
C ARG A 8 -1.40 10.78 -0.16
N MET A 9 -2.74 10.78 -0.20
CA MET A 9 -3.55 11.52 -1.15
C MET A 9 -4.60 12.30 -0.37
N GLY A 10 -5.36 13.15 -1.06
CA GLY A 10 -6.49 13.85 -0.47
C GLY A 10 -6.14 15.14 0.23
N ALA A 11 -7.13 15.74 0.89
CA ALA A 11 -7.01 17.03 1.56
C ALA A 11 -6.34 16.89 2.92
N LYS A 12 -5.90 18.01 3.50
CA LYS A 12 -5.23 18.06 4.81
C LYS A 12 -6.00 17.36 5.92
N LYS A 13 -7.32 17.52 5.95
CA LYS A 13 -8.17 16.99 7.03
C LYS A 13 -8.80 15.64 6.72
N GLN A 14 -8.59 15.13 5.51
CA GLN A 14 -9.14 13.83 5.10
C GLN A 14 -8.07 13.03 4.40
N PRO A 15 -7.14 12.44 5.17
CA PRO A 15 -6.09 11.63 4.57
C PRO A 15 -6.68 10.40 3.91
N PHE A 16 -6.20 10.14 2.73
CA PHE A 16 -6.53 8.96 1.96
C PHE A 16 -5.22 8.42 1.42
N TYR A 17 -5.05 7.11 1.45
CA TYR A 17 -3.79 6.50 1.07
C TYR A 17 -3.97 5.54 -0.09
N ARG A 18 -2.98 5.52 -0.97
CA ARG A 18 -2.85 4.47 -1.97
C ARG A 18 -1.73 3.54 -1.52
N ILE A 19 -1.95 2.24 -1.71
CA ILE A 19 -0.92 1.23 -1.47
C ILE A 19 -0.21 1.03 -2.78
N VAL A 20 1.05 1.44 -2.85
CA VAL A 20 1.79 1.48 -4.12
C VAL A 20 3.09 0.69 -4.02
N VAL A 21 3.53 0.21 -5.17
CA VAL A 21 4.83 -0.44 -5.34
C VAL A 21 5.78 0.58 -5.96
N ALA A 22 6.90 0.82 -5.33
CA ALA A 22 7.85 1.81 -5.81
C ALA A 22 9.30 1.38 -5.50
N ASP A 23 10.24 1.94 -6.26
CA ASP A 23 11.66 1.78 -5.95
C ASP A 23 11.95 2.46 -4.61
N ALA A 24 12.70 1.77 -3.75
CA ALA A 24 13.04 2.27 -2.42
C ALA A 24 13.79 3.61 -2.46
N ARG A 25 14.44 3.91 -3.58
CA ARG A 25 15.19 5.16 -3.76
C ARG A 25 14.30 6.32 -4.24
N SER A 26 13.08 6.03 -4.68
CA SER A 26 12.15 7.08 -5.12
C SER A 26 11.63 7.87 -3.94
N PRO A 27 11.44 9.21 -4.08
CA PRO A 27 10.80 10.00 -3.04
C PRO A 27 9.39 9.48 -2.73
N ARG A 28 8.93 9.70 -1.50
CA ARG A 28 7.60 9.24 -1.09
C ARG A 28 6.49 9.74 -2.01
N ASP A 29 6.61 10.96 -2.50
CA ASP A 29 5.61 11.57 -3.40
C ASP A 29 6.03 11.48 -4.87
N GLY A 30 7.05 10.68 -5.18
CA GLY A 30 7.53 10.48 -6.55
C GLY A 30 6.74 9.42 -7.30
N LYS A 31 7.30 9.03 -8.44
CA LYS A 31 6.67 8.01 -9.29
C LYS A 31 6.65 6.65 -8.60
N PHE A 32 5.59 5.90 -8.84
CA PHE A 32 5.48 4.53 -8.39
C PHE A 32 5.34 3.58 -9.59
N ILE A 33 5.64 2.30 -9.36
CA ILE A 33 5.62 1.27 -10.41
C ILE A 33 4.20 0.76 -10.64
N ASP A 34 3.47 0.51 -9.55
CA ASP A 34 2.13 -0.07 -9.62
C ASP A 34 1.33 0.36 -8.38
N GLN A 35 0.02 0.33 -8.51
CA GLN A 35 -0.90 0.57 -7.39
C GLN A 35 -1.65 -0.72 -7.11
N ILE A 36 -1.62 -1.18 -5.86
CA ILE A 36 -2.26 -2.45 -5.49
C ILE A 36 -3.48 -2.28 -4.59
N GLY A 37 -3.75 -1.07 -4.13
CA GLY A 37 -4.93 -0.85 -3.32
C GLY A 37 -5.05 0.55 -2.77
N THR A 38 -6.06 0.72 -1.92
CA THR A 38 -6.34 1.99 -1.26
C THR A 38 -6.66 1.74 0.21
N TYR A 39 -6.43 2.75 1.04
CA TYR A 39 -6.71 2.68 2.47
C TYR A 39 -7.30 4.01 2.94
N ASP A 40 -8.48 3.95 3.55
CA ASP A 40 -9.13 5.12 4.15
C ASP A 40 -9.24 4.90 5.66
N PRO A 41 -8.33 5.49 6.46
CA PRO A 41 -8.35 5.30 7.91
C PRO A 41 -9.46 6.08 8.61
N LYS A 42 -10.06 7.06 7.95
CA LYS A 42 -11.11 7.89 8.56
C LYS A 42 -12.51 7.29 8.46
N ALA A 43 -12.71 6.34 7.57
CA ALA A 43 -13.99 5.64 7.51
C ALA A 43 -14.16 4.80 8.77
N ASP A 44 -15.39 4.64 9.24
CA ASP A 44 -15.71 3.84 10.41
C ASP A 44 -16.69 2.72 10.00
N PRO A 45 -16.22 1.45 9.89
CA PRO A 45 -14.82 1.01 10.06
C PRO A 45 -13.89 1.47 8.92
N SER A 46 -12.58 1.43 9.16
CA SER A 46 -11.60 1.77 8.13
C SER A 46 -11.83 0.93 6.87
N ILE A 47 -11.71 1.57 5.71
CA ILE A 47 -11.88 0.89 4.43
C ILE A 47 -10.53 0.54 3.86
N ILE A 48 -10.30 -0.76 3.62
CA ILE A 48 -9.08 -1.27 3.02
C ILE A 48 -9.48 -2.07 1.79
N ASN A 49 -9.07 -1.59 0.60
CA ASN A 49 -9.30 -2.28 -0.65
C ASN A 49 -7.94 -2.68 -1.23
N ILE A 50 -7.68 -3.96 -1.35
CA ILE A 50 -6.41 -4.48 -1.86
C ILE A 50 -6.69 -5.51 -2.95
N ASP A 51 -6.00 -5.35 -4.09
CA ASP A 51 -5.98 -6.37 -5.12
C ASP A 51 -5.04 -7.49 -4.65
N ALA A 52 -5.63 -8.56 -4.14
CA ALA A 52 -4.87 -9.66 -3.56
C ALA A 52 -3.93 -10.32 -4.56
N GLU A 53 -4.34 -10.43 -5.81
CA GLU A 53 -3.49 -11.05 -6.85
C GLU A 53 -2.25 -10.21 -7.11
N LYS A 54 -2.41 -8.89 -7.24
CA LYS A 54 -1.27 -7.98 -7.41
C LYS A 54 -0.36 -8.00 -6.18
N ALA A 55 -0.94 -7.97 -4.99
CA ALA A 55 -0.17 -8.01 -3.75
C ALA A 55 0.68 -9.27 -3.68
N LYS A 56 0.10 -10.42 -3.94
CA LYS A 56 0.82 -11.69 -3.92
C LYS A 56 1.90 -11.75 -5.00
N LYS A 57 1.61 -11.23 -6.19
CA LYS A 57 2.58 -11.17 -7.27
C LYS A 57 3.82 -10.38 -6.87
N TRP A 58 3.62 -9.18 -6.33
CA TRP A 58 4.74 -8.34 -5.93
C TRP A 58 5.51 -8.91 -4.76
N LEU A 59 4.81 -9.46 -3.76
CA LEU A 59 5.47 -10.14 -2.63
C LEU A 59 6.29 -11.33 -3.13
N GLY A 60 5.75 -12.11 -4.05
CA GLY A 60 6.46 -13.24 -4.65
C GLY A 60 7.67 -12.82 -5.46
N ASN A 61 7.69 -11.60 -5.98
CA ASN A 61 8.82 -11.03 -6.71
C ASN A 61 9.83 -10.33 -5.78
N GLY A 62 9.65 -10.43 -4.49
CA GLY A 62 10.60 -9.88 -3.52
C GLY A 62 10.34 -8.46 -3.08
N ALA A 63 9.19 -7.87 -3.42
CA ALA A 63 8.85 -6.54 -2.93
C ALA A 63 8.71 -6.55 -1.40
N GLN A 64 9.25 -5.53 -0.74
CA GLN A 64 9.28 -5.46 0.72
C GLN A 64 8.20 -4.50 1.22
N PRO A 65 7.15 -5.00 1.91
CA PRO A 65 6.14 -4.11 2.48
C PRO A 65 6.68 -3.38 3.71
N THR A 66 6.27 -2.13 3.87
CA THR A 66 6.55 -1.39 5.11
C THR A 66 5.75 -2.01 6.26
N ASP A 67 6.09 -1.67 7.50
CA ASP A 67 5.40 -2.23 8.66
C ASP A 67 3.91 -1.93 8.64
N THR A 68 3.53 -0.71 8.25
CA THR A 68 2.12 -0.33 8.13
C THR A 68 1.41 -1.17 7.08
N VAL A 69 2.04 -1.36 5.91
CA VAL A 69 1.47 -2.18 4.84
C VAL A 69 1.35 -3.63 5.26
N LYS A 70 2.33 -4.16 6.00
CA LYS A 70 2.25 -5.52 6.55
C LYS A 70 1.01 -5.68 7.43
N LYS A 71 0.73 -4.70 8.28
CA LYS A 71 -0.46 -4.72 9.13
C LYS A 71 -1.74 -4.72 8.31
N LEU A 72 -1.79 -3.89 7.27
CA LEU A 72 -2.95 -3.82 6.37
C LEU A 72 -3.17 -5.13 5.63
N PHE A 73 -2.09 -5.75 5.16
CA PHE A 73 -2.18 -7.05 4.51
C PHE A 73 -2.72 -8.11 5.46
N LYS A 74 -2.25 -8.12 6.69
CA LYS A 74 -2.73 -9.06 7.71
C LYS A 74 -4.23 -8.89 7.96
N ILE A 75 -4.68 -7.64 8.10
CA ILE A 75 -6.10 -7.34 8.32
C ILE A 75 -6.93 -7.81 7.13
N ALA A 76 -6.43 -7.64 5.91
CA ALA A 76 -7.11 -8.05 4.69
C ALA A 76 -7.00 -9.55 4.39
N GLY A 77 -6.27 -10.30 5.23
CA GLY A 77 -6.10 -11.74 5.03
C GLY A 77 -5.12 -12.12 3.94
N ILE A 78 -4.22 -11.20 3.56
CA ILE A 78 -3.22 -11.46 2.53
C ILE A 78 -1.93 -11.90 3.21
N THR A 79 -1.49 -13.11 2.89
CA THR A 79 -0.23 -13.67 3.39
C THR A 79 0.60 -14.15 2.20
N GLU A 80 1.89 -14.20 2.40
CA GLU A 80 2.79 -14.77 1.40
C GLU A 80 2.52 -16.27 1.20
#